data_c32a26b8ab4c2f65d26b911bfd959632
#
_entry.id   c32a26b8ab4c2f65d26b911bfd959632
#
_cell.length_a   1.000
_cell.length_b   1.000
_cell.length_c   1.000
_cell.angle_alpha   90.00
_cell.angle_beta   90.00
_cell.angle_gamma   90.00
#
_symmetry.space_group_name_H-M   'P 1'
#
loop_
_entity.id
_entity.type
_entity.pdbx_description
1 polymer ?
#
loop_
_entity_poly.entity_id
_entity_poly.type
_entity_poly.pdbx_seq_one_letter_code
_entity_poly.pdbx_strand_id
1 'polypeptide(L)' 'MIREHSSVVLTEAIPSAGLEAGDVGVVVHVHRNGEAYEVEFLTLDGNTIAVETLTARHVRAASNGDMPHVRARLAA' A
#
# COMPACT_ATOMS: atom_id res chain seq x y z
N MET A 1 12.51 4.14 8.99
CA MET A 1 11.22 3.56 9.36
C MET A 1 10.08 4.38 8.75
N ILE A 2 9.11 3.70 8.18
CA ILE A 2 7.96 4.35 7.56
C ILE A 2 6.98 4.75 8.67
N ARG A 3 6.45 5.96 8.58
CA ARG A 3 5.55 6.49 9.63
C ARG A 3 4.09 6.29 9.26
N GLU A 4 3.22 6.33 10.27
CA GLU A 4 1.77 6.35 10.05
C GLU A 4 1.40 7.52 9.14
N HIS A 5 0.40 7.29 8.33
CA HIS A 5 -0.16 8.23 7.34
C HIS A 5 0.76 8.49 6.15
N SER A 6 1.91 7.81 6.08
CA SER A 6 2.78 7.89 4.90
C SER A 6 2.24 7.05 3.76
N SER A 7 2.46 7.51 2.54
CA SER A 7 2.18 6.70 1.35
C SER A 7 3.30 5.69 1.15
N VAL A 8 2.92 4.48 0.78
CA VAL A 8 3.85 3.40 0.48
C VAL A 8 3.48 2.76 -0.85
N VAL A 9 4.46 2.10 -1.45
CA VAL A 9 4.29 1.42 -2.73
C VAL A 9 4.54 -0.07 -2.51
N LEU A 10 3.63 -0.91 -3.00
CA LEU A 10 3.84 -2.36 -2.94
C LEU A 10 5.01 -2.75 -3.83
N THR A 11 5.91 -3.55 -3.27
CA THR A 11 7.04 -4.11 -4.03
C THR A 11 6.71 -5.48 -4.61
N GLU A 12 5.67 -6.13 -4.10
CA GLU A 12 5.24 -7.46 -4.54
C GLU A 12 3.72 -7.47 -4.65
N ALA A 13 3.20 -8.27 -5.56
CA ALA A 13 1.76 -8.45 -5.68
C ALA A 13 1.18 -9.18 -4.47
N ILE A 14 -0.08 -8.91 -4.16
CA ILE A 14 -0.87 -9.67 -3.18
C ILE A 14 -2.12 -10.15 -3.92
N PRO A 15 -2.00 -11.28 -4.65
CA PRO A 15 -3.11 -11.73 -5.52
C PRO A 15 -4.41 -11.99 -4.78
N SER A 16 -4.33 -12.49 -3.54
CA SER A 16 -5.53 -12.77 -2.74
C SER A 16 -6.34 -11.52 -2.44
N ALA A 17 -5.71 -10.36 -2.47
CA ALA A 17 -6.38 -9.08 -2.24
C ALA A 17 -6.60 -8.29 -3.53
N GLY A 18 -6.22 -8.84 -4.67
CA GLY A 18 -6.33 -8.16 -5.95
C GLY A 18 -5.35 -7.01 -6.11
N LEU A 19 -4.24 -7.04 -5.37
CA LEU A 19 -3.25 -5.97 -5.38
C LEU A 19 -2.03 -6.37 -6.19
N GLU A 20 -1.44 -5.39 -6.88
CA GLU A 20 -0.27 -5.58 -7.74
C GLU A 20 0.91 -4.78 -7.24
N ALA A 21 2.12 -5.22 -7.59
CA ALA A 21 3.31 -4.43 -7.34
C ALA A 21 3.14 -3.06 -8.01
N GLY A 22 3.51 -2.01 -7.30
CA GLY A 22 3.30 -0.64 -7.76
C GLY A 22 2.03 0.01 -7.23
N ASP A 23 1.11 -0.75 -6.66
CA ASP A 23 -0.07 -0.15 -6.04
C ASP A 23 0.35 0.67 -4.82
N VAL A 24 -0.32 1.81 -4.64
CA VAL A 24 -0.01 2.75 -3.56
C VAL A 24 -1.05 2.63 -2.45
N GLY A 25 -0.58 2.54 -1.23
CA GLY A 25 -1.44 2.55 -0.05
C GLY A 25 -0.96 3.55 0.98
N VAL A 26 -1.70 3.63 2.07
CA VAL A 26 -1.39 4.54 3.18
C VAL A 26 -1.22 3.71 4.45
N VAL A 27 -0.14 3.96 5.18
CA VAL A 27 0.10 3.28 6.46
C VAL A 27 -0.88 3.84 7.49
N VAL A 28 -1.72 2.97 8.05
CA VAL A 28 -2.67 3.37 9.09
C VAL A 28 -2.25 2.93 10.48
N HIS A 29 -1.27 2.02 10.57
CA HIS A 29 -0.71 1.61 11.86
C HIS A 29 0.66 0.98 11.66
N VAL A 30 1.57 1.22 12.60
CA VAL A 30 2.93 0.66 12.59
C VAL A 30 3.04 -0.29 13.78
N HIS A 31 3.40 -1.55 13.49
CA HIS A 31 3.62 -2.56 14.53
C HIS A 31 5.09 -2.62 14.92
N ARG A 32 5.36 -2.71 16.22
CA ARG A 32 6.68 -3.03 16.77
C ARG A 32 7.84 -2.27 16.12
N ASN A 33 7.70 -0.95 16.02
CA ASN A 33 8.76 -0.10 15.48
C ASN A 33 9.16 -0.43 14.04
N GLY A 34 8.21 -0.85 13.23
CA GLY A 34 8.43 -1.06 11.81
C GLY A 34 8.61 -2.50 11.39
N GLU A 35 8.32 -3.47 12.26
CA GLU A 35 8.33 -4.88 11.84
C GLU A 35 7.21 -5.19 10.86
N ALA A 36 6.07 -4.52 11.02
CA ALA A 36 4.94 -4.68 10.12
C ALA A 36 4.13 -3.39 10.07
N TYR A 37 3.36 -3.26 9.02
CA TYR A 37 2.51 -2.09 8.79
C TYR A 37 1.12 -2.55 8.42
N GLU A 38 0.09 -1.87 8.96
CA GLU A 38 -1.26 -1.98 8.41
C GLU A 38 -1.37 -0.95 7.31
N VAL A 39 -1.68 -1.39 6.11
CA VAL A 39 -1.71 -0.52 4.93
C VAL A 39 -3.10 -0.57 4.31
N GLU A 40 -3.69 0.60 4.13
CA GLU A 40 -4.99 0.74 3.51
C GLU A 40 -4.82 1.12 2.05
N PHE A 41 -5.48 0.38 1.17
CA PHE A 41 -5.48 0.64 -0.27
C PHE A 41 -6.85 1.17 -0.66
N LEU A 42 -6.86 2.27 -1.40
CA LEU A 42 -8.09 2.98 -1.76
C LEU A 42 -8.12 3.25 -3.25
N THR A 43 -9.34 3.35 -3.77
CA THR A 43 -9.54 3.91 -5.11
C THR A 43 -9.45 5.43 -5.04
N LEU A 44 -9.38 6.08 -6.21
CA LEU A 44 -9.24 7.55 -6.26
C LEU A 44 -10.44 8.28 -5.65
N ASP A 45 -11.61 7.64 -5.62
CA ASP A 45 -12.79 8.23 -5.00
C ASP A 45 -12.88 7.97 -3.49
N GLY A 46 -11.83 7.37 -2.91
CA GLY A 46 -11.74 7.19 -1.48
C GLY A 46 -12.35 5.93 -0.92
N ASN A 47 -12.77 4.99 -1.77
CA ASN A 47 -13.30 3.71 -1.29
C ASN A 47 -12.15 2.77 -0.92
N THR A 48 -12.19 2.24 0.29
CA THR A 48 -11.23 1.24 0.75
C THR A 48 -11.46 -0.07 0.02
N ILE A 49 -10.43 -0.60 -0.63
CA ILE A 49 -10.51 -1.90 -1.30
C ILE A 49 -9.86 -3.02 -0.49
N ALA A 50 -8.91 -2.68 0.35
CA ALA A 50 -8.22 -3.66 1.19
C ALA A 50 -7.46 -2.96 2.30
N VAL A 51 -7.32 -3.66 3.44
CA VAL A 51 -6.38 -3.30 4.50
C VAL A 51 -5.53 -4.54 4.73
N GLU A 52 -4.23 -4.43 4.54
CA GLU A 52 -3.32 -5.58 4.61
C GLU A 52 -2.24 -5.36 5.64
N THR A 53 -1.90 -6.42 6.36
CA THR A 53 -0.75 -6.41 7.26
C THR A 53 0.48 -6.82 6.46
N LEU A 54 1.42 -5.90 6.30
CA LEU A 54 2.57 -6.10 5.42
C LEU A 54 3.87 -5.90 6.20
N THR A 55 4.88 -6.69 5.84
CA THR A 55 6.22 -6.50 6.40
C THR A 55 7.00 -5.47 5.61
N ALA A 56 8.14 -5.03 6.16
CA ALA A 56 8.97 -4.01 5.53
C ALA A 56 9.43 -4.39 4.11
N ARG A 57 9.53 -5.69 3.82
CA ARG A 57 9.97 -6.10 2.48
C ARG A 57 8.88 -5.98 1.42
N HIS A 58 7.62 -5.89 1.82
CA HIS A 58 6.49 -5.81 0.88
C HIS A 58 6.22 -4.39 0.42
N VAL A 59 6.75 -3.41 1.12
CA VAL A 59 6.46 -2.00 0.85
C VAL A 59 7.75 -1.19 0.87
N ARG A 60 7.73 -0.10 0.12
CA ARG A 60 8.74 0.94 0.23
C ARG A 60 8.05 2.28 0.41
N ALA A 61 8.72 3.22 1.03
CA ALA A 61 8.17 4.57 1.14
C ALA A 61 8.03 5.19 -0.25
N ALA A 62 6.91 5.85 -0.51
CA ALA A 62 6.78 6.67 -1.71
C ALA A 62 7.71 7.89 -1.57
N SER A 63 8.29 8.31 -2.67
CA SER A 63 9.22 9.43 -2.68
C SER A 63 8.76 10.51 -3.66
N ASN A 64 9.33 11.70 -3.53
CA ASN A 64 8.98 12.83 -4.41
C ASN A 64 9.32 12.58 -5.87
N GLY A 65 10.20 11.63 -6.16
CA GLY A 65 10.56 11.27 -7.53
C GLY A 65 9.66 10.22 -8.16
N ASP A 66 8.71 9.67 -7.40
CA ASP A 66 7.79 8.67 -7.94
C ASP A 66 6.74 9.33 -8.82
N MET A 67 6.44 8.69 -9.94
CA MET A 67 5.36 9.12 -10.82
C MET A 67 4.12 8.30 -10.53
N PRO A 68 2.95 8.93 -10.43
CA PRO A 68 1.71 8.17 -10.24
C PRO A 68 1.36 7.37 -11.48
N HIS A 69 0.77 6.21 -11.27
CA HIS A 69 0.29 5.34 -12.34
C HIS A 69 -1.08 4.80 -11.95
N VAL A 70 -2.02 4.87 -12.88
CA VAL A 70 -3.40 4.45 -12.64
C VAL A 70 -3.68 3.17 -13.40
N ARG A 71 -4.29 2.21 -12.73
CA ARG A 71 -4.84 1.02 -13.37
C ARG A 71 -6.31 0.85 -13.01
N ALA A 72 -7.07 0.31 -13.93
CA ALA A 72 -8.45 -0.04 -13.65
C ALA A 72 -8.48 -1.37 -12.90
N ARG A 73 -9.28 -1.44 -11.82
CA ARG A 73 -9.53 -2.71 -11.16
C ARG A 73 -10.55 -3.50 -11.97
N LEU A 74 -10.35 -4.81 -12.03
CA LEU A 74 -11.37 -5.68 -12.58
C LEU A 74 -12.50 -5.76 -11.57
N ALA A 75 -13.73 -5.51 -12.01
CA ALA A 75 -14.89 -5.69 -11.17
C ALA A 75 -15.04 -7.18 -10.84
N ALA A 76 -15.22 -7.49 -9.56
CA ALA A 76 -15.44 -8.86 -9.15
C ALA A 76 -16.85 -9.31 -9.50
#